data_df333899310805fd09c54cf99aee8f4d
#
_entry.id   df333899310805fd09c54cf99aee8f4d
#
_cell.length_a   1.000
_cell.length_b   1.000
_cell.length_c   1.000
_cell.angle_alpha   90.00
_cell.angle_beta   90.00
_cell.angle_gamma   90.00
#
_symmetry.space_group_name_H-M   'P 1'
#
loop_
_entity.id
_entity.type
_entity.pdbx_description
1 polymer ?
#
loop_
_entity_poly.entity_id
_entity_poly.type
_entity_poly.pdbx_seq_one_letter_code
_entity_poly.pdbx_strand_id
1 'polypeptide(L)'
;MEQIINLINEYQRIIIHGHTRPDGDCIGSQIGLREILKETYPDKEVYAVGPMSEFVSFLGELDNITDDLYNGALAIVVDCVNSERISDQRFKLADKVIKIDHHVAVEDYGDVNYVLEDEPACAAIITEIMDTYKMKINKQGAMALYTGILTDTGRFRFDTVNGKTLRLAAILLDNGVRVDELDNLLSIETLKEIKLKGYVLSHFETTDQGFAFIKMTRDVVSMFGVSDETAASQVSTIGNIEGYPVWALFMEYPDEIRIRLRSRGPRIDLLANQYGGGGHQKAAGAKLESWDMLPQFIEDINKLLSEQED
;
A
#
# COMPACT_ATOMS: atom_id res chain seq x y z
N MET A 1 -18.24 -1.26 -14.15
CA MET A 1 -18.97 -0.45 -13.14
C MET A 1 -20.45 -0.86 -13.02
N GLU A 2 -21.23 -0.95 -14.10
CA GLU A 2 -22.68 -1.26 -14.03
C GLU A 2 -22.98 -2.57 -13.28
N GLN A 3 -22.23 -3.64 -13.54
CA GLN A 3 -22.40 -4.92 -12.84
C GLN A 3 -22.16 -4.81 -11.33
N ILE A 4 -21.21 -3.97 -10.90
CA ILE A 4 -20.93 -3.70 -9.49
C ILE A 4 -22.17 -3.07 -8.83
N ILE A 5 -22.72 -2.02 -9.44
CA ILE A 5 -23.88 -1.31 -8.92
C ILE A 5 -25.12 -2.22 -8.89
N ASN A 6 -25.30 -3.07 -9.90
CA ASN A 6 -26.43 -4.02 -9.94
C ASN A 6 -26.34 -5.00 -8.75
N LEU A 7 -25.17 -5.58 -8.48
CA LEU A 7 -24.96 -6.46 -7.32
C LEU A 7 -25.12 -5.70 -6.00
N ILE A 8 -24.56 -4.49 -5.88
CA ILE A 8 -24.78 -3.66 -4.68
C ILE A 8 -26.26 -3.42 -4.43
N ASN A 9 -27.06 -3.17 -5.47
CA ASN A 9 -28.51 -2.96 -5.32
C ASN A 9 -29.26 -4.25 -4.93
N GLU A 10 -28.83 -5.40 -5.43
CA GLU A 10 -29.47 -6.70 -5.20
C GLU A 10 -29.32 -7.19 -3.74
N TYR A 11 -28.12 -6.98 -3.15
CA TYR A 11 -27.80 -7.52 -1.83
C TYR A 11 -28.11 -6.55 -0.70
N GLN A 12 -28.76 -7.06 0.36
CA GLN A 12 -29.06 -6.28 1.57
C GLN A 12 -27.82 -6.13 2.47
N ARG A 13 -26.94 -7.15 2.47
CA ARG A 13 -25.72 -7.16 3.28
C ARG A 13 -24.49 -7.18 2.40
N ILE A 14 -23.53 -6.31 2.72
CA ILE A 14 -22.27 -6.14 1.98
C ILE A 14 -21.11 -6.20 2.97
N ILE A 15 -20.11 -7.02 2.68
CA ILE A 15 -18.93 -7.20 3.52
C ILE A 15 -17.69 -6.87 2.67
N ILE A 16 -16.92 -5.88 3.09
CA ILE A 16 -15.76 -5.36 2.35
C ILE A 16 -14.49 -5.94 2.96
N HIS A 17 -13.67 -6.53 2.11
CA HIS A 17 -12.41 -7.18 2.45
C HIS A 17 -11.22 -6.44 1.84
N GLY A 18 -10.05 -6.55 2.48
CA GLY A 18 -8.77 -6.11 1.96
C GLY A 18 -7.69 -7.17 2.13
N HIS A 19 -6.45 -6.82 1.77
CA HIS A 19 -5.33 -7.75 1.81
C HIS A 19 -4.66 -7.87 3.20
N THR A 20 -3.86 -8.93 3.38
CA THR A 20 -2.96 -9.10 4.53
C THR A 20 -1.89 -8.00 4.54
N ARG A 21 -1.53 -7.49 5.75
CA ARG A 21 -0.60 -6.36 5.93
C ARG A 21 -1.08 -5.12 5.16
N PRO A 22 -2.29 -4.63 5.46
CA PRO A 22 -2.91 -3.56 4.71
C PRO A 22 -2.10 -2.27 4.81
N ASP A 23 -2.05 -1.54 3.71
CA ASP A 23 -1.47 -0.21 3.62
C ASP A 23 -2.54 0.89 3.60
N GLY A 24 -2.16 2.10 3.20
CA GLY A 24 -3.08 3.23 3.18
C GLY A 24 -4.17 3.12 2.12
N ASP A 25 -3.88 2.50 0.95
CA ASP A 25 -4.88 2.33 -0.10
C ASP A 25 -5.88 1.24 0.25
N CYS A 26 -5.41 0.11 0.77
CA CYS A 26 -6.28 -0.97 1.22
C CYS A 26 -7.28 -0.50 2.28
N ILE A 27 -6.81 0.11 3.38
CA ILE A 27 -7.67 0.61 4.46
C ILE A 27 -8.54 1.78 3.99
N GLY A 28 -7.94 2.71 3.21
CA GLY A 28 -8.66 3.85 2.63
C GLY A 28 -9.81 3.41 1.73
N SER A 29 -9.58 2.40 0.90
CA SER A 29 -10.57 1.79 0.02
C SER A 29 -11.68 1.07 0.80
N GLN A 30 -11.32 0.28 1.82
CA GLN A 30 -12.31 -0.43 2.64
C GLN A 30 -13.22 0.53 3.41
N ILE A 31 -12.65 1.47 4.15
CA ILE A 31 -13.43 2.44 4.94
C ILE A 31 -14.19 3.38 4.01
N GLY A 32 -13.54 3.88 2.95
CA GLY A 32 -14.17 4.78 1.99
C GLY A 32 -15.40 4.17 1.33
N LEU A 33 -15.29 2.94 0.83
CA LEU A 33 -16.42 2.23 0.22
C LEU A 33 -17.53 1.95 1.24
N ARG A 34 -17.18 1.55 2.47
CA ARG A 34 -18.15 1.36 3.55
C ARG A 34 -18.97 2.62 3.80
N GLU A 35 -18.31 3.76 3.94
CA GLU A 35 -18.98 5.03 4.22
C GLU A 35 -19.84 5.50 3.03
N ILE A 36 -19.37 5.32 1.79
CA ILE A 36 -20.19 5.59 0.59
C ILE A 36 -21.47 4.76 0.61
N LEU A 37 -21.36 3.46 0.88
CA LEU A 37 -22.51 2.57 0.85
C LEU A 37 -23.49 2.87 1.99
N LYS A 38 -23.01 3.16 3.19
CA LYS A 38 -23.86 3.56 4.33
C LYS A 38 -24.61 4.88 4.08
N GLU A 39 -23.93 5.87 3.48
CA GLU A 39 -24.56 7.18 3.18
C GLU A 39 -25.55 7.10 2.00
N THR A 40 -25.25 6.25 1.01
CA THR A 40 -26.09 6.13 -0.19
C THR A 40 -27.26 5.20 0.02
N TYR A 41 -27.07 4.13 0.79
CA TYR A 41 -28.04 3.07 1.05
C TYR A 41 -28.20 2.83 2.56
N PRO A 42 -28.84 3.75 3.30
CA PRO A 42 -28.89 3.70 4.76
C PRO A 42 -29.59 2.47 5.34
N ASP A 43 -30.41 1.78 4.54
CA ASP A 43 -31.10 0.57 4.96
C ASP A 43 -30.26 -0.70 4.81
N LYS A 44 -29.08 -0.64 4.15
CA LYS A 44 -28.21 -1.80 3.96
C LYS A 44 -27.27 -2.01 5.16
N GLU A 45 -26.97 -3.28 5.40
CA GLU A 45 -25.95 -3.69 6.38
C GLU A 45 -24.57 -3.72 5.69
N VAL A 46 -23.68 -2.79 6.06
CA VAL A 46 -22.37 -2.69 5.42
C VAL A 46 -21.26 -2.80 6.46
N TYR A 47 -20.36 -3.74 6.26
CA TYR A 47 -19.22 -4.03 7.12
C TYR A 47 -17.91 -3.98 6.34
N ALA A 48 -16.82 -3.57 6.98
CA ALA A 48 -15.47 -3.68 6.48
C ALA A 48 -14.63 -4.48 7.47
N VAL A 49 -14.01 -5.57 7.04
CA VAL A 49 -13.38 -6.56 7.92
C VAL A 49 -11.90 -6.79 7.58
N GLY A 50 -11.12 -7.20 8.57
CA GLY A 50 -9.70 -7.50 8.41
C GLY A 50 -8.83 -6.84 9.48
N PRO A 51 -7.49 -6.92 9.37
CA PRO A 51 -6.58 -6.23 10.26
C PRO A 51 -6.50 -4.73 9.92
N MET A 52 -6.30 -3.90 10.94
CA MET A 52 -6.02 -2.48 10.78
C MET A 52 -4.52 -2.26 10.59
N SER A 53 -4.14 -1.27 9.80
CA SER A 53 -2.78 -0.73 9.73
C SER A 53 -2.59 0.37 10.77
N GLU A 54 -1.56 0.24 11.62
CA GLU A 54 -1.25 1.26 12.64
C GLU A 54 -1.02 2.64 12.01
N PHE A 55 -0.36 2.67 10.87
CA PHE A 55 -0.01 3.88 10.12
C PHE A 55 -1.23 4.75 9.75
N VAL A 56 -2.39 4.14 9.50
CA VAL A 56 -3.63 4.83 9.10
C VAL A 56 -4.79 4.58 10.08
N SER A 57 -4.48 4.19 11.32
CA SER A 57 -5.49 3.89 12.35
C SER A 57 -6.41 5.07 12.69
N PHE A 58 -5.99 6.30 12.40
CA PHE A 58 -6.81 7.50 12.55
C PHE A 58 -8.03 7.56 11.59
N LEU A 59 -8.07 6.71 10.55
CA LEU A 59 -9.20 6.62 9.62
C LEU A 59 -10.44 5.95 10.26
N GLY A 60 -10.27 5.22 11.36
CA GLY A 60 -11.33 4.54 12.08
C GLY A 60 -11.01 3.07 12.33
N GLU A 61 -12.05 2.30 12.66
CA GLU A 61 -11.92 0.87 12.96
C GLU A 61 -12.59 0.02 11.88
N LEU A 62 -12.12 -1.20 11.71
CA LEU A 62 -12.76 -2.24 10.92
C LEU A 62 -13.68 -3.07 11.80
N ASP A 63 -14.70 -3.66 11.19
CA ASP A 63 -15.75 -4.37 11.87
C ASP A 63 -15.31 -5.80 12.24
N ASN A 64 -15.75 -6.30 13.39
CA ASN A 64 -15.60 -7.70 13.78
C ASN A 64 -16.97 -8.37 13.74
N ILE A 65 -17.16 -9.31 12.81
CA ILE A 65 -18.45 -9.95 12.55
C ILE A 65 -18.36 -11.47 12.67
N THR A 66 -19.52 -12.10 12.87
CA THR A 66 -19.64 -13.57 12.94
C THR A 66 -19.85 -14.20 11.56
N ASP A 67 -19.59 -15.50 11.44
CA ASP A 67 -19.64 -16.21 10.15
C ASP A 67 -21.04 -16.27 9.54
N ASP A 68 -22.08 -16.27 10.36
CA ASP A 68 -23.48 -16.29 9.92
C ASP A 68 -23.88 -15.09 9.08
N LEU A 69 -23.20 -13.94 9.28
CA LEU A 69 -23.45 -12.73 8.49
C LEU A 69 -23.00 -12.84 7.03
N TYR A 70 -22.18 -13.83 6.69
CA TYR A 70 -21.78 -14.06 5.30
C TYR A 70 -22.86 -14.75 4.46
N ASN A 71 -23.78 -15.47 5.10
CA ASN A 71 -24.88 -16.15 4.39
C ASN A 71 -25.83 -15.11 3.78
N GLY A 72 -26.04 -15.15 2.47
CA GLY A 72 -26.84 -14.18 1.74
C GLY A 72 -26.15 -12.79 1.59
N ALA A 73 -24.84 -12.69 1.79
CA ALA A 73 -24.10 -11.46 1.65
C ALA A 73 -23.36 -11.35 0.31
N LEU A 74 -23.07 -10.11 -0.09
CA LEU A 74 -22.11 -9.78 -1.14
C LEU A 74 -20.77 -9.47 -0.49
N ALA A 75 -19.71 -10.17 -0.88
CA ALA A 75 -18.34 -9.79 -0.54
C ALA A 75 -17.78 -8.85 -1.62
N ILE A 76 -17.19 -7.73 -1.20
CA ILE A 76 -16.41 -6.85 -2.09
C ILE A 76 -14.97 -6.84 -1.60
N VAL A 77 -14.07 -7.36 -2.41
CA VAL A 77 -12.63 -7.37 -2.10
C VAL A 77 -11.98 -6.21 -2.82
N VAL A 78 -11.34 -5.33 -2.08
CA VAL A 78 -10.65 -4.15 -2.60
C VAL A 78 -9.14 -4.32 -2.46
N ASP A 79 -8.41 -3.79 -3.44
CA ASP A 79 -6.96 -3.67 -3.42
C ASP A 79 -6.22 -4.99 -3.13
N CYS A 80 -6.61 -6.07 -3.82
CA CYS A 80 -6.04 -7.39 -3.56
C CYS A 80 -5.79 -8.19 -4.84
N VAL A 81 -4.52 -8.42 -5.16
CA VAL A 81 -4.07 -9.03 -6.41
C VAL A 81 -4.53 -10.48 -6.57
N ASN A 82 -4.54 -11.27 -5.50
CA ASN A 82 -4.93 -12.69 -5.50
C ASN A 82 -5.67 -13.09 -4.22
N SER A 83 -6.40 -14.20 -4.30
CA SER A 83 -7.26 -14.68 -3.22
C SER A 83 -6.51 -15.12 -1.95
N GLU A 84 -5.24 -15.56 -2.08
CA GLU A 84 -4.41 -15.97 -0.94
C GLU A 84 -4.03 -14.79 -0.04
N ARG A 85 -3.93 -13.59 -0.62
CA ARG A 85 -3.60 -12.37 0.12
C ARG A 85 -4.79 -11.72 0.81
N ILE A 86 -6.02 -12.16 0.57
CA ILE A 86 -7.19 -11.64 1.28
C ILE A 86 -7.05 -11.96 2.77
N SER A 87 -7.12 -10.93 3.61
CA SER A 87 -6.84 -11.06 5.04
C SER A 87 -7.85 -11.93 5.79
N ASP A 88 -9.11 -11.85 5.42
CA ASP A 88 -10.20 -12.63 5.97
C ASP A 88 -10.77 -13.60 4.92
N GLN A 89 -10.42 -14.87 5.04
CA GLN A 89 -10.78 -15.91 4.08
C GLN A 89 -12.27 -16.29 4.10
N ARG A 90 -13.07 -15.72 5.03
CA ARG A 90 -14.51 -15.89 5.08
C ARG A 90 -15.26 -15.25 3.92
N PHE A 91 -14.60 -14.42 3.10
CA PHE A 91 -15.19 -13.91 1.86
C PHE A 91 -15.78 -15.04 0.98
N LYS A 92 -15.22 -16.26 1.07
CA LYS A 92 -15.69 -17.47 0.36
C LYS A 92 -17.05 -18.00 0.83
N LEU A 93 -17.54 -17.53 1.97
CA LEU A 93 -18.85 -17.88 2.52
C LEU A 93 -19.97 -16.99 1.97
N ALA A 94 -19.63 -15.89 1.30
CA ALA A 94 -20.60 -14.99 0.67
C ALA A 94 -21.20 -15.61 -0.58
N ASP A 95 -22.41 -15.17 -0.95
CA ASP A 95 -23.12 -15.69 -2.13
C ASP A 95 -22.45 -15.23 -3.45
N LYS A 96 -21.88 -14.04 -3.45
CA LYS A 96 -21.19 -13.43 -4.59
C LYS A 96 -19.97 -12.65 -4.13
N VAL A 97 -18.97 -12.57 -5.01
CA VAL A 97 -17.72 -11.86 -4.76
C VAL A 97 -17.47 -10.86 -5.90
N ILE A 98 -17.19 -9.61 -5.54
CA ILE A 98 -16.67 -8.59 -6.45
C ILE A 98 -15.20 -8.34 -6.10
N LYS A 99 -14.33 -8.31 -7.10
CA LYS A 99 -12.95 -7.79 -6.99
C LYS A 99 -12.90 -6.38 -7.57
N ILE A 100 -12.36 -5.40 -6.82
CA ILE A 100 -12.02 -4.06 -7.31
C ILE A 100 -10.53 -3.84 -7.01
N ASP A 101 -9.71 -3.68 -8.04
CA ASP A 101 -8.26 -3.68 -7.90
C ASP A 101 -7.57 -2.84 -8.97
N HIS A 102 -6.36 -2.37 -8.70
CA HIS A 102 -5.51 -1.63 -9.64
C HIS A 102 -4.16 -2.32 -9.93
N HIS A 103 -3.89 -3.43 -9.29
CA HIS A 103 -2.67 -4.20 -9.55
C HIS A 103 -2.72 -4.91 -10.91
N VAL A 104 -1.53 -5.29 -11.44
CA VAL A 104 -1.44 -6.18 -12.60
C VAL A 104 -2.23 -7.46 -12.33
N ALA A 105 -3.14 -7.79 -13.24
CA ALA A 105 -4.05 -8.91 -13.08
C ALA A 105 -3.29 -10.25 -13.03
N VAL A 106 -3.46 -11.00 -11.94
CA VAL A 106 -2.83 -12.31 -11.70
C VAL A 106 -3.90 -13.38 -11.55
N GLU A 107 -5.02 -13.07 -10.90
CA GLU A 107 -6.08 -14.04 -10.59
C GLU A 107 -7.45 -13.35 -10.62
N ASP A 108 -8.40 -13.97 -11.35
CA ASP A 108 -9.81 -13.60 -11.39
C ASP A 108 -10.61 -14.47 -10.41
N TYR A 109 -10.64 -14.07 -9.13
CA TYR A 109 -11.30 -14.84 -8.06
C TYR A 109 -12.73 -14.37 -7.75
N GLY A 110 -13.17 -13.24 -8.30
CA GLY A 110 -14.51 -12.71 -8.13
C GLY A 110 -15.50 -13.21 -9.19
N ASP A 111 -16.80 -13.22 -8.87
CA ASP A 111 -17.87 -13.33 -9.88
C ASP A 111 -17.86 -12.12 -10.83
N VAL A 112 -17.42 -10.96 -10.31
CA VAL A 112 -17.12 -9.75 -11.08
C VAL A 112 -15.72 -9.29 -10.72
N ASN A 113 -14.84 -9.17 -11.72
CA ASN A 113 -13.49 -8.66 -11.56
C ASN A 113 -13.38 -7.32 -12.28
N TYR A 114 -13.21 -6.24 -11.50
CA TYR A 114 -13.04 -4.88 -12.02
C TYR A 114 -11.63 -4.40 -11.68
N VAL A 115 -10.72 -4.68 -12.60
CA VAL A 115 -9.29 -4.38 -12.46
C VAL A 115 -8.90 -3.31 -13.47
N LEU A 116 -8.30 -2.21 -13.00
CA LEU A 116 -7.85 -1.08 -13.80
C LEU A 116 -6.37 -0.81 -13.52
N GLU A 117 -5.48 -1.48 -14.24
CA GLU A 117 -4.02 -1.46 -14.01
C GLU A 117 -3.38 -0.07 -14.24
N ASP A 118 -4.03 0.80 -15.01
CA ASP A 118 -3.57 2.16 -15.27
C ASP A 118 -3.98 3.17 -14.18
N GLU A 119 -4.83 2.76 -13.23
CA GLU A 119 -5.24 3.62 -12.13
C GLU A 119 -4.19 3.60 -11.01
N PRO A 120 -3.90 4.77 -10.42
CA PRO A 120 -2.80 4.88 -9.45
C PRO A 120 -3.11 4.28 -8.08
N ALA A 121 -4.38 3.98 -7.77
CA ALA A 121 -4.85 3.48 -6.49
C ALA A 121 -6.26 2.88 -6.61
N CYS A 122 -6.57 1.87 -5.82
CA CYS A 122 -7.93 1.32 -5.71
C CYS A 122 -8.93 2.37 -5.18
N ALA A 123 -8.50 3.23 -4.26
CA ALA A 123 -9.29 4.37 -3.78
C ALA A 123 -9.68 5.35 -4.89
N ALA A 124 -8.85 5.51 -5.93
CA ALA A 124 -9.19 6.32 -7.10
C ALA A 124 -10.33 5.67 -7.91
N ILE A 125 -10.29 4.35 -8.09
CA ILE A 125 -11.34 3.58 -8.78
C ILE A 125 -12.68 3.73 -8.02
N ILE A 126 -12.66 3.58 -6.70
CA ILE A 126 -13.84 3.71 -5.85
C ILE A 126 -14.40 5.14 -5.91
N THR A 127 -13.52 6.14 -5.90
CA THR A 127 -13.93 7.56 -6.04
C THR A 127 -14.59 7.83 -7.39
N GLU A 128 -14.09 7.23 -8.47
CA GLU A 128 -14.67 7.34 -9.81
C GLU A 128 -16.05 6.68 -9.88
N ILE A 129 -16.23 5.49 -9.27
CA ILE A 129 -17.52 4.83 -9.16
C ILE A 129 -18.50 5.73 -8.43
N MET A 130 -18.10 6.27 -7.28
CA MET A 130 -18.90 7.20 -6.47
C MET A 130 -19.36 8.42 -7.30
N ASP A 131 -18.45 9.08 -7.98
CA ASP A 131 -18.78 10.29 -8.76
C ASP A 131 -19.64 9.95 -9.98
N THR A 132 -19.38 8.85 -10.69
CA THR A 132 -20.13 8.41 -11.87
C THR A 132 -21.59 8.14 -11.52
N TYR A 133 -21.85 7.48 -10.41
CA TYR A 133 -23.21 7.11 -9.95
C TYR A 133 -23.82 8.09 -8.98
N LYS A 134 -23.15 9.22 -8.74
CA LYS A 134 -23.62 10.30 -7.84
C LYS A 134 -23.98 9.79 -6.44
N MET A 135 -23.17 8.86 -5.94
CA MET A 135 -23.32 8.32 -4.60
C MET A 135 -22.88 9.34 -3.56
N LYS A 136 -23.41 9.23 -2.35
CA LYS A 136 -23.08 10.12 -1.23
C LYS A 136 -21.87 9.60 -0.46
N ILE A 137 -21.12 10.52 0.12
CA ILE A 137 -20.00 10.22 1.01
C ILE A 137 -19.98 11.22 2.16
N ASN A 138 -19.62 10.75 3.36
CA ASN A 138 -19.34 11.63 4.49
C ASN A 138 -17.86 12.03 4.55
N LYS A 139 -17.52 12.97 5.45
CA LYS A 139 -16.13 13.45 5.61
C LYS A 139 -15.14 12.32 5.92
N GLN A 140 -15.55 11.32 6.73
CA GLN A 140 -14.67 10.20 7.09
C GLN A 140 -14.34 9.32 5.87
N GLY A 141 -15.33 8.96 5.07
CA GLY A 141 -15.12 8.19 3.85
C GLY A 141 -14.29 8.95 2.83
N ALA A 142 -14.54 10.27 2.67
CA ALA A 142 -13.75 11.11 1.79
C ALA A 142 -12.27 11.19 2.24
N MET A 143 -12.02 11.33 3.55
CA MET A 143 -10.68 11.31 4.11
C MET A 143 -9.99 9.96 3.90
N ALA A 144 -10.71 8.85 4.04
CA ALA A 144 -10.18 7.51 3.82
C ALA A 144 -9.75 7.30 2.37
N LEU A 145 -10.60 7.62 1.39
CA LEU A 145 -10.25 7.52 -0.03
C LEU A 145 -9.11 8.47 -0.42
N TYR A 146 -9.11 9.69 0.08
CA TYR A 146 -8.03 10.63 -0.18
C TYR A 146 -6.69 10.11 0.37
N THR A 147 -6.71 9.50 1.56
CA THR A 147 -5.52 8.87 2.15
C THR A 147 -5.02 7.73 1.27
N GLY A 148 -5.91 6.87 0.75
CA GLY A 148 -5.55 5.79 -0.18
C GLY A 148 -4.85 6.36 -1.43
N ILE A 149 -5.47 7.31 -2.11
CA ILE A 149 -4.87 7.96 -3.28
C ILE A 149 -3.52 8.60 -2.93
N LEU A 150 -3.44 9.31 -1.80
CA LEU A 150 -2.24 10.02 -1.38
C LEU A 150 -1.05 9.09 -1.10
N THR A 151 -1.30 7.96 -0.43
CA THR A 151 -0.25 7.00 -0.07
C THR A 151 0.26 6.26 -1.29
N ASP A 152 -0.63 5.78 -2.16
CA ASP A 152 -0.27 4.95 -3.30
C ASP A 152 0.33 5.74 -4.47
N THR A 153 0.09 7.05 -4.50
CA THR A 153 0.73 7.97 -5.45
C THR A 153 2.03 8.60 -4.93
N GLY A 154 2.51 8.17 -3.76
CA GLY A 154 3.66 8.81 -3.11
C GLY A 154 3.47 10.31 -2.91
N ARG A 155 2.29 10.73 -2.46
CA ARG A 155 1.87 12.13 -2.33
C ARG A 155 1.86 12.84 -3.69
N PHE A 156 1.22 12.23 -4.69
CA PHE A 156 1.09 12.71 -6.07
C PHE A 156 2.44 12.91 -6.80
N ARG A 157 3.48 12.13 -6.46
CA ARG A 157 4.82 12.25 -7.07
C ARG A 157 5.17 11.13 -8.03
N PHE A 158 4.41 10.03 -8.06
CA PHE A 158 4.68 8.90 -8.94
C PHE A 158 4.20 9.18 -10.38
N ASP A 159 4.78 8.48 -11.33
CA ASP A 159 4.52 8.63 -12.76
C ASP A 159 3.12 8.16 -13.20
N THR A 160 2.44 7.38 -12.37
CA THR A 160 1.03 7.00 -12.56
C THR A 160 0.05 8.16 -12.33
N VAL A 161 0.49 9.26 -11.69
CA VAL A 161 -0.36 10.42 -11.41
C VAL A 161 -0.64 11.22 -12.69
N ASN A 162 -1.91 11.46 -12.95
CA ASN A 162 -2.36 12.22 -14.09
C ASN A 162 -3.48 13.23 -13.73
N GLY A 163 -4.00 13.96 -14.74
CA GLY A 163 -5.06 14.94 -14.50
C GLY A 163 -6.37 14.34 -13.96
N LYS A 164 -6.68 13.06 -14.27
CA LYS A 164 -7.83 12.35 -13.69
C LYS A 164 -7.63 12.14 -12.19
N THR A 165 -6.46 11.66 -11.79
CA THR A 165 -6.11 11.45 -10.36
C THR A 165 -6.35 12.71 -9.53
N LEU A 166 -5.88 13.86 -10.02
CA LEU A 166 -6.04 15.13 -9.31
C LEU A 166 -7.51 15.60 -9.27
N ARG A 167 -8.30 15.35 -10.32
CA ARG A 167 -9.74 15.65 -10.31
C ARG A 167 -10.50 14.78 -9.29
N LEU A 168 -10.18 13.50 -9.21
CA LEU A 168 -10.77 12.61 -8.20
C LEU A 168 -10.39 13.05 -6.78
N ALA A 169 -9.14 13.41 -6.56
CA ALA A 169 -8.71 13.99 -5.28
C ALA A 169 -9.47 15.30 -4.96
N ALA A 170 -9.69 16.18 -5.95
CA ALA A 170 -10.46 17.41 -5.75
C ALA A 170 -11.91 17.14 -5.31
N ILE A 171 -12.57 16.12 -5.88
CA ILE A 171 -13.92 15.69 -5.45
C ILE A 171 -13.93 15.36 -3.95
N LEU A 172 -12.90 14.68 -3.45
CA LEU A 172 -12.81 14.32 -2.03
C LEU A 172 -12.55 15.54 -1.15
N LEU A 173 -11.77 16.53 -1.64
CA LEU A 173 -11.60 17.81 -0.94
C LEU A 173 -12.92 18.58 -0.83
N ASP A 174 -13.72 18.60 -1.90
CA ASP A 174 -15.06 19.20 -1.91
C ASP A 174 -16.02 18.52 -0.91
N ASN A 175 -15.75 17.25 -0.55
CA ASN A 175 -16.47 16.50 0.48
C ASN A 175 -15.85 16.62 1.89
N GLY A 176 -15.04 17.68 2.11
CA GLY A 176 -14.62 18.13 3.43
C GLY A 176 -13.28 17.59 3.94
N VAL A 177 -12.47 17.00 3.08
CA VAL A 177 -11.09 16.62 3.45
C VAL A 177 -10.26 17.90 3.68
N ARG A 178 -9.52 17.91 4.77
CA ARG A 178 -8.58 18.98 5.13
C ARG A 178 -7.16 18.43 4.97
N VAL A 179 -6.47 18.91 3.95
CA VAL A 179 -5.11 18.46 3.61
C VAL A 179 -4.13 18.74 4.74
N ASP A 180 -4.25 19.91 5.39
CA ASP A 180 -3.42 20.30 6.53
C ASP A 180 -3.60 19.36 7.74
N GLU A 181 -4.84 18.97 8.04
CA GLU A 181 -5.15 18.01 9.11
C GLU A 181 -4.58 16.63 8.78
N LEU A 182 -4.80 16.15 7.56
CA LEU A 182 -4.33 14.85 7.11
C LEU A 182 -2.80 14.79 7.01
N ASP A 183 -2.15 15.83 6.49
CA ASP A 183 -0.70 15.85 6.41
C ASP A 183 -0.05 15.79 7.80
N ASN A 184 -0.63 16.48 8.79
CA ASN A 184 -0.18 16.38 10.17
C ASN A 184 -0.28 14.92 10.69
N LEU A 185 -1.40 14.22 10.42
CA LEU A 185 -1.58 12.83 10.85
C LEU A 185 -0.60 11.86 10.20
N LEU A 186 -0.27 12.08 8.92
CA LEU A 186 0.63 11.23 8.14
C LEU A 186 2.12 11.59 8.25
N SER A 187 2.46 12.77 8.77
CA SER A 187 3.84 13.31 8.80
C SER A 187 4.42 13.44 10.20
N ILE A 188 3.58 13.30 11.25
CA ILE A 188 4.08 13.36 12.62
C ILE A 188 4.93 12.13 12.90
N GLU A 189 6.20 12.37 13.17
CA GLU A 189 7.16 11.36 13.58
C GLU A 189 7.47 11.52 15.10
N THR A 190 7.65 10.43 15.78
CA THR A 190 8.11 10.47 17.18
C THR A 190 9.56 10.95 17.26
N LEU A 191 9.97 11.42 18.44
CA LEU A 191 11.37 11.81 18.67
C LEU A 191 12.35 10.65 18.41
N LYS A 192 11.94 9.40 18.62
CA LYS A 192 12.74 8.20 18.34
C LYS A 192 12.93 8.00 16.84
N GLU A 193 11.87 8.17 16.07
CA GLU A 193 11.91 8.08 14.60
C GLU A 193 12.77 9.18 13.99
N ILE A 194 12.63 10.42 14.43
CA ILE A 194 13.48 11.54 14.01
C ILE A 194 14.97 11.27 14.32
N LYS A 195 15.28 10.72 15.49
CA LYS A 195 16.67 10.36 15.85
C LYS A 195 17.18 9.21 14.97
N LEU A 196 16.36 8.19 14.71
CA LEU A 196 16.71 7.11 13.79
C LEU A 196 16.96 7.62 12.38
N LYS A 197 16.12 8.52 11.88
CA LYS A 197 16.28 9.18 10.58
C LYS A 197 17.61 9.96 10.51
N GLY A 198 17.95 10.69 11.58
CA GLY A 198 19.26 11.34 11.71
C GLY A 198 20.43 10.35 11.67
N TYR A 199 20.29 9.19 12.32
CA TYR A 199 21.26 8.11 12.23
C TYR A 199 21.41 7.60 10.80
N VAL A 200 20.31 7.30 10.11
CA VAL A 200 20.33 6.84 8.72
C VAL A 200 21.04 7.83 7.82
N LEU A 201 20.72 9.13 7.91
CA LEU A 201 21.33 10.20 7.11
C LEU A 201 22.83 10.39 7.38
N SER A 202 23.33 9.97 8.53
CA SER A 202 24.74 10.12 8.90
C SER A 202 25.57 8.83 8.73
N HIS A 203 24.94 7.68 8.49
CA HIS A 203 25.61 6.37 8.46
C HIS A 203 25.32 5.53 7.21
N PHE A 204 24.54 6.06 6.23
CA PHE A 204 24.41 5.33 4.97
C PHE A 204 25.74 5.27 4.23
N GLU A 205 25.92 4.20 3.47
CA GLU A 205 27.10 3.94 2.67
C GLU A 205 26.76 4.10 1.19
N THR A 206 27.78 4.37 0.36
CA THR A 206 27.62 4.54 -1.08
C THR A 206 28.70 3.79 -1.84
N THR A 207 28.40 3.43 -3.10
CA THR A 207 29.38 2.92 -4.05
C THR A 207 29.66 3.93 -5.16
N ASP A 208 30.80 3.84 -5.81
CA ASP A 208 31.17 4.74 -6.91
C ASP A 208 30.25 4.59 -8.13
N GLN A 209 29.53 3.46 -8.24
CA GLN A 209 28.57 3.16 -9.30
C GLN A 209 27.16 3.73 -9.05
N GLY A 210 26.93 4.43 -7.93
CA GLY A 210 25.66 5.09 -7.66
C GLY A 210 24.65 4.25 -6.86
N PHE A 211 25.11 3.30 -6.05
CA PHE A 211 24.26 2.59 -5.09
C PHE A 211 24.43 3.20 -3.69
N ALA A 212 23.30 3.54 -3.03
CA ALA A 212 23.30 3.98 -1.63
C ALA A 212 22.60 2.94 -0.74
N PHE A 213 23.15 2.67 0.45
CA PHE A 213 22.53 1.68 1.33
C PHE A 213 22.78 1.96 2.81
N ILE A 214 21.92 1.40 3.66
CA ILE A 214 22.06 1.44 5.12
C ILE A 214 21.88 0.03 5.69
N LYS A 215 22.71 -0.31 6.66
CA LYS A 215 22.60 -1.52 7.50
C LYS A 215 21.83 -1.19 8.77
N MET A 216 20.67 -1.79 8.91
CA MET A 216 19.83 -1.68 10.10
C MET A 216 19.97 -2.96 10.93
N THR A 217 21.02 -3.00 11.74
CA THR A 217 21.29 -4.14 12.62
C THR A 217 20.34 -4.17 13.82
N ARG A 218 20.23 -5.32 14.47
CA ARG A 218 19.42 -5.46 15.71
C ARG A 218 19.86 -4.49 16.80
N ASP A 219 21.14 -4.22 16.90
CA ASP A 219 21.70 -3.25 17.86
C ASP A 219 21.20 -1.83 17.56
N VAL A 220 21.19 -1.43 16.29
CA VAL A 220 20.67 -0.11 15.88
C VAL A 220 19.19 0.01 16.20
N VAL A 221 18.37 -0.97 15.83
CA VAL A 221 16.92 -0.97 16.15
C VAL A 221 16.69 -0.86 17.65
N SER A 222 17.43 -1.64 18.43
CA SER A 222 17.35 -1.66 19.89
C SER A 222 17.78 -0.33 20.51
N MET A 223 18.85 0.31 19.97
CA MET A 223 19.37 1.60 20.43
C MET A 223 18.29 2.71 20.37
N PHE A 224 17.49 2.73 19.29
CA PHE A 224 16.43 3.73 19.12
C PHE A 224 15.09 3.31 19.73
N GLY A 225 14.92 2.03 20.06
CA GLY A 225 13.72 1.48 20.68
C GLY A 225 12.46 1.70 19.81
N VAL A 226 12.59 1.44 18.50
CA VAL A 226 11.52 1.48 17.51
C VAL A 226 11.11 0.06 17.10
N SER A 227 9.97 -0.08 16.44
CA SER A 227 9.57 -1.36 15.85
C SER A 227 10.41 -1.69 14.60
N ASP A 228 10.47 -2.97 14.26
CA ASP A 228 11.12 -3.44 13.02
C ASP A 228 10.51 -2.80 11.78
N GLU A 229 9.20 -2.57 11.79
CA GLU A 229 8.50 -1.93 10.69
C GLU A 229 8.89 -0.45 10.54
N THR A 230 8.92 0.28 11.65
CA THR A 230 9.41 1.67 11.70
C THR A 230 10.87 1.77 11.21
N ALA A 231 11.74 0.86 11.64
CA ALA A 231 13.12 0.83 11.19
C ALA A 231 13.22 0.56 9.68
N ALA A 232 12.47 -0.40 9.17
CA ALA A 232 12.47 -0.76 7.75
C ALA A 232 11.81 0.31 6.85
N SER A 233 10.89 1.14 7.38
CA SER A 233 10.28 2.25 6.65
C SER A 233 11.30 3.36 6.30
N GLN A 234 12.43 3.41 7.01
CA GLN A 234 13.51 4.39 6.76
C GLN A 234 14.22 4.22 5.40
N VAL A 235 13.88 3.19 4.62
CA VAL A 235 14.44 3.02 3.26
C VAL A 235 14.23 4.27 2.39
N SER A 236 13.15 5.01 2.56
CA SER A 236 12.86 6.23 1.80
C SER A 236 13.74 7.43 2.18
N THR A 237 14.39 7.40 3.34
CA THR A 237 15.21 8.51 3.86
C THR A 237 16.41 8.83 2.98
N ILE A 238 17.01 7.82 2.31
CA ILE A 238 18.16 7.96 1.41
C ILE A 238 17.78 7.89 -0.06
N GLY A 239 16.49 8.02 -0.38
CA GLY A 239 15.99 7.85 -1.74
C GLY A 239 16.16 9.04 -2.69
N ASN A 240 16.64 10.19 -2.24
CA ASN A 240 16.69 11.44 -3.02
C ASN A 240 18.11 12.01 -3.16
N ILE A 241 19.10 11.14 -3.36
CA ILE A 241 20.49 11.55 -3.50
C ILE A 241 20.83 11.64 -4.99
N GLU A 242 21.38 12.77 -5.44
CA GLU A 242 21.86 12.97 -6.80
C GLU A 242 22.98 11.99 -7.12
N GLY A 243 22.94 11.33 -8.28
CA GLY A 243 23.94 10.33 -8.68
C GLY A 243 23.72 8.92 -8.08
N TYR A 244 22.68 8.72 -7.25
CA TYR A 244 22.39 7.41 -6.61
C TYR A 244 20.99 6.93 -6.99
N PRO A 245 20.78 6.40 -8.20
CA PRO A 245 19.46 6.00 -8.68
C PRO A 245 18.91 4.74 -8.00
N VAL A 246 19.75 3.94 -7.34
CA VAL A 246 19.35 2.73 -6.61
C VAL A 246 19.75 2.85 -5.15
N TRP A 247 18.86 2.48 -4.25
CA TRP A 247 19.15 2.46 -2.82
C TRP A 247 18.47 1.30 -2.10
N ALA A 248 19.04 0.89 -0.96
CA ALA A 248 18.54 -0.21 -0.16
C ALA A 248 18.67 0.02 1.35
N LEU A 249 17.75 -0.60 2.09
CA LEU A 249 17.86 -0.81 3.52
C LEU A 249 17.95 -2.31 3.79
N PHE A 250 19.03 -2.73 4.46
CA PHE A 250 19.27 -4.10 4.92
C PHE A 250 18.84 -4.21 6.38
N MET A 251 17.73 -4.89 6.62
CA MET A 251 17.16 -5.09 7.95
C MET A 251 17.54 -6.46 8.49
N GLU A 252 18.27 -6.50 9.58
CA GLU A 252 18.68 -7.72 10.25
C GLU A 252 17.54 -8.32 11.07
N TYR A 253 17.28 -9.61 10.88
CA TYR A 253 16.41 -10.46 11.68
C TYR A 253 17.23 -11.62 12.26
N PRO A 254 16.70 -12.39 13.23
CA PRO A 254 17.48 -13.49 13.84
C PRO A 254 18.03 -14.52 12.85
N ASP A 255 17.29 -14.82 11.80
CA ASP A 255 17.60 -15.91 10.87
C ASP A 255 17.89 -15.44 9.43
N GLU A 256 17.70 -14.16 9.13
CA GLU A 256 17.88 -13.62 7.78
C GLU A 256 18.07 -12.10 7.80
N ILE A 257 18.62 -11.56 6.72
CA ILE A 257 18.66 -10.11 6.45
C ILE A 257 17.67 -9.83 5.33
N ARG A 258 16.63 -9.03 5.60
CA ARG A 258 15.68 -8.60 4.58
C ARG A 258 16.12 -7.31 3.95
N ILE A 259 16.04 -7.25 2.64
CA ILE A 259 16.41 -6.08 1.86
C ILE A 259 15.15 -5.40 1.36
N ARG A 260 15.03 -4.11 1.63
CA ARG A 260 14.09 -3.22 0.93
C ARG A 260 14.87 -2.46 -0.13
N LEU A 261 14.66 -2.81 -1.40
CA LEU A 261 15.36 -2.24 -2.54
C LEU A 261 14.44 -1.27 -3.30
N ARG A 262 15.00 -0.14 -3.72
CA ARG A 262 14.27 0.92 -4.42
C ARG A 262 15.11 1.45 -5.58
N SER A 263 14.43 1.94 -6.63
CA SER A 263 15.08 2.51 -7.80
C SER A 263 14.28 3.66 -8.39
N ARG A 264 14.96 4.61 -9.01
CA ARG A 264 14.39 5.66 -9.85
C ARG A 264 14.69 5.49 -11.33
N GLY A 265 15.44 4.49 -11.71
CA GLY A 265 15.83 4.22 -13.08
C GLY A 265 15.86 2.73 -13.38
N PRO A 266 16.92 2.03 -13.01
CA PRO A 266 17.11 0.61 -13.30
C PRO A 266 15.98 -0.29 -12.77
N ARG A 267 15.68 -1.35 -13.52
CA ARG A 267 14.85 -2.45 -13.02
C ARG A 267 15.62 -3.26 -11.99
N ILE A 268 15.05 -3.39 -10.80
CA ILE A 268 15.67 -4.09 -9.66
C ILE A 268 14.97 -5.40 -9.29
N ASP A 269 13.79 -5.65 -9.85
CA ASP A 269 12.99 -6.84 -9.58
C ASP A 269 13.69 -8.15 -10.00
N LEU A 270 14.40 -8.14 -11.13
CA LEU A 270 15.14 -9.30 -11.62
C LEU A 270 16.28 -9.68 -10.67
N LEU A 271 17.01 -8.69 -10.16
CA LEU A 271 18.04 -8.94 -9.16
C LEU A 271 17.42 -9.41 -7.83
N ALA A 272 16.35 -8.79 -7.38
CA ALA A 272 15.66 -9.21 -6.17
C ALA A 272 15.23 -10.69 -6.23
N ASN A 273 14.75 -11.16 -7.39
CA ASN A 273 14.39 -12.57 -7.60
C ASN A 273 15.59 -13.53 -7.43
N GLN A 274 16.80 -13.14 -7.84
CA GLN A 274 18.01 -13.97 -7.66
C GLN A 274 18.35 -14.18 -6.17
N TYR A 275 17.94 -13.24 -5.32
CA TYR A 275 18.14 -13.29 -3.87
C TYR A 275 16.85 -13.71 -3.12
N GLY A 276 16.04 -14.60 -3.72
CA GLY A 276 14.86 -15.20 -3.08
C GLY A 276 13.76 -14.21 -2.74
N GLY A 277 13.68 -13.11 -3.46
CA GLY A 277 12.71 -12.05 -3.26
C GLY A 277 11.83 -11.81 -4.49
N GLY A 278 11.37 -10.57 -4.67
CA GLY A 278 10.53 -10.14 -5.78
C GLY A 278 9.93 -8.76 -5.54
N GLY A 279 9.04 -8.35 -6.41
CA GLY A 279 8.34 -7.07 -6.33
C GLY A 279 8.20 -6.39 -7.69
N HIS A 280 8.02 -5.08 -7.66
CA HIS A 280 7.90 -4.25 -8.85
C HIS A 280 9.27 -3.82 -9.39
N GLN A 281 9.31 -3.36 -10.63
CA GLN A 281 10.54 -2.93 -11.31
C GLN A 281 11.35 -1.89 -10.51
N LYS A 282 10.70 -1.01 -9.75
CA LYS A 282 11.33 0.09 -8.99
C LYS A 282 11.23 -0.07 -7.46
N ALA A 283 10.53 -1.10 -6.98
CA ALA A 283 10.34 -1.38 -5.55
C ALA A 283 10.27 -2.88 -5.33
N ALA A 284 11.32 -3.47 -4.81
CA ALA A 284 11.45 -4.91 -4.61
C ALA A 284 11.98 -5.24 -3.21
N GLY A 285 11.76 -6.47 -2.78
CA GLY A 285 12.35 -7.06 -1.59
C GLY A 285 13.27 -8.22 -1.96
N ALA A 286 14.30 -8.46 -1.17
CA ALA A 286 15.22 -9.58 -1.32
C ALA A 286 15.69 -10.06 0.06
N LYS A 287 16.51 -11.13 0.12
CA LYS A 287 17.03 -11.69 1.37
C LYS A 287 18.50 -12.06 1.24
N LEU A 288 19.24 -11.95 2.34
CA LEU A 288 20.55 -12.59 2.52
C LEU A 288 20.46 -13.51 3.73
N GLU A 289 21.18 -14.64 3.69
CA GLU A 289 21.27 -15.57 4.81
C GLU A 289 22.20 -15.00 5.92
N SER A 290 23.22 -14.23 5.52
CA SER A 290 24.16 -13.57 6.45
C SER A 290 24.77 -12.31 5.86
N TRP A 291 25.44 -11.51 6.68
CA TRP A 291 26.21 -10.34 6.25
C TRP A 291 27.37 -10.68 5.31
N ASP A 292 27.85 -11.92 5.31
CA ASP A 292 28.92 -12.37 4.41
C ASP A 292 28.51 -12.34 2.93
N MET A 293 27.21 -12.36 2.64
CA MET A 293 26.67 -12.23 1.28
C MET A 293 26.56 -10.77 0.80
N LEU A 294 26.67 -9.79 1.69
CA LEU A 294 26.51 -8.37 1.33
C LEU A 294 27.51 -7.88 0.27
N PRO A 295 28.82 -8.24 0.32
CA PRO A 295 29.75 -7.82 -0.74
C PRO A 295 29.34 -8.29 -2.13
N GLN A 296 28.86 -9.54 -2.27
CA GLN A 296 28.40 -10.06 -3.55
C GLN A 296 27.14 -9.34 -4.03
N PHE A 297 26.18 -9.06 -3.13
CA PHE A 297 24.99 -8.30 -3.48
C PHE A 297 25.34 -6.89 -3.99
N ILE A 298 26.30 -6.22 -3.34
CA ILE A 298 26.80 -4.90 -3.77
C ILE A 298 27.45 -4.99 -5.15
N GLU A 299 28.24 -6.03 -5.42
CA GLU A 299 28.87 -6.25 -6.73
C GLU A 299 27.81 -6.43 -7.84
N ASP A 300 26.77 -7.22 -7.58
CA ASP A 300 25.68 -7.47 -8.53
C ASP A 300 24.86 -6.21 -8.81
N ILE A 301 24.60 -5.36 -7.79
CA ILE A 301 23.98 -4.04 -7.98
C ILE A 301 24.87 -3.11 -8.80
N ASN A 302 26.16 -3.07 -8.50
CA ASN A 302 27.11 -2.21 -9.23
C ASN A 302 27.22 -2.63 -10.70
N LYS A 303 27.20 -3.94 -10.98
CA LYS A 303 27.13 -4.46 -12.35
C LYS A 303 25.86 -4.01 -13.06
N LEU A 304 24.69 -4.14 -12.40
CA LEU A 304 23.40 -3.68 -12.94
C LEU A 304 23.44 -2.19 -13.30
N LEU A 305 24.07 -1.36 -12.46
CA LEU A 305 24.20 0.09 -12.68
C LEU A 305 25.13 0.40 -13.85
N SER A 306 26.26 -0.30 -13.98
CA SER A 306 27.23 -0.11 -15.07
C SER A 306 26.69 -0.52 -16.44
N GLU A 307 25.81 -1.52 -16.51
CA GLU A 307 25.20 -1.99 -17.77
C GLU A 307 24.14 -1.05 -18.34
N GLN A 308 23.75 0.01 -17.63
CA GLN A 308 22.76 0.98 -18.07
C GLN A 308 23.34 2.33 -18.52
N GLU A 309 24.64 2.53 -18.40
CA GLU A 309 25.34 3.72 -18.92
C GLU A 309 25.70 3.59 -20.41
N ASP A 310 25.47 2.43 -21.03
CA ASP A 310 25.64 2.14 -22.47
C ASP A 310 24.25 2.17 -23.19
#